data_e88c9d60c6ce33fadb224131f54d27b8
#
_entry.id   e88c9d60c6ce33fadb224131f54d27b8
#
_cell.length_a   1.000
_cell.length_b   1.000
_cell.length_c   1.000
_cell.angle_alpha   90.00
_cell.angle_beta   90.00
_cell.angle_gamma   90.00
#
_symmetry.space_group_name_H-M   'P 1'
#
loop_
_entity.id
_entity.type
_entity.pdbx_description
1 polymer ?
#
loop_
_entity_poly.entity_id
_entity_poly.type
_entity_poly.pdbx_seq_one_letter_code
_entity_poly.pdbx_strand_id
1 'polypeptide(L)'
;MRRIVLRSRWTVPAMAVAAWIVTAATPACAAQDAPAVRFVKHRLGSFRSETLCLADFNGDRRLDVLAGAYLYLAPDWKPVRVRALAGSVDDQGKGYYDDFANRPLDVDGDGKPDLITCGWFSKSVKWHRNTLGRAEEWPMMQEEKDGNYESADLHDIDGDGKTNEILPHATGTEWFEIGTLPSGQRGLIRHVVSARAFDYGGGVGDLNGDGRPDILRPNAWYEGPADPRKGEWIERTWGDIALGAKDGKADHTPEILVLDVNGDGWIDVITSSAHKHGIFWYEQTRAAGKTGWKQHLIDDTWSQAHSLALADLDGDGTPELITGKRFMAHNGSDPDEFGPLGVYYYQLKRSPAPTWTKHAISFNEGIGSGVNLCAVDLDADGDTDVIVTGKWGGPVWFENQRK
;
A
#
# COMPACT_ATOMS: atom_id res chain seq x y z
N MET A 1 -110.21 21.36 -30.31
CA MET A 1 -109.41 21.29 -29.12
C MET A 1 -108.51 20.04 -29.20
N ARG A 2 -107.26 20.17 -29.55
CA ARG A 2 -106.37 19.07 -29.78
C ARG A 2 -105.29 19.15 -28.66
N ARG A 3 -105.16 18.13 -27.84
CA ARG A 3 -104.07 17.93 -26.84
C ARG A 3 -102.82 17.42 -27.53
N ILE A 4 -101.75 18.16 -27.39
CA ILE A 4 -100.43 17.75 -27.80
C ILE A 4 -99.74 17.07 -26.61
N VAL A 5 -99.34 15.81 -26.79
CA VAL A 5 -98.58 15.01 -25.85
C VAL A 5 -97.10 15.13 -26.21
N LEU A 6 -96.30 15.76 -25.42
CA LEU A 6 -94.84 15.80 -25.55
C LEU A 6 -94.21 14.59 -24.83
N ARG A 7 -93.60 13.71 -25.61
CA ARG A 7 -92.74 12.64 -25.05
C ARG A 7 -91.30 13.14 -24.95
N SER A 8 -90.83 13.28 -23.73
CA SER A 8 -89.40 13.54 -23.45
C SER A 8 -88.62 12.22 -23.54
N ARG A 9 -87.61 12.19 -24.42
CA ARG A 9 -86.64 11.12 -24.45
C ARG A 9 -85.44 11.54 -23.58
N TRP A 10 -85.18 10.77 -22.55
CA TRP A 10 -83.94 10.86 -21.78
C TRP A 10 -82.87 10.02 -22.43
N THR A 11 -81.77 10.66 -22.91
CA THR A 11 -80.56 10.00 -23.35
C THR A 11 -79.61 9.91 -22.17
N VAL A 12 -79.22 8.70 -21.78
CA VAL A 12 -78.21 8.43 -20.79
C VAL A 12 -76.84 8.51 -21.48
N PRO A 13 -75.87 9.31 -20.98
CA PRO A 13 -74.54 9.33 -21.52
C PRO A 13 -73.79 8.07 -21.10
N ALA A 14 -73.16 7.37 -22.05
CA ALA A 14 -72.26 6.27 -21.78
C ALA A 14 -70.99 6.75 -21.10
N MET A 15 -70.75 6.31 -19.86
CA MET A 15 -69.47 6.47 -19.17
C MET A 15 -68.41 5.57 -19.81
N ALA A 16 -67.42 6.19 -20.43
CA ALA A 16 -66.21 5.49 -20.87
C ALA A 16 -65.37 5.18 -19.62
N VAL A 17 -65.22 3.93 -19.29
CA VAL A 17 -64.28 3.42 -18.26
C VAL A 17 -62.89 3.42 -18.89
N ALA A 18 -62.05 4.40 -18.55
CA ALA A 18 -60.64 4.38 -18.89
C ALA A 18 -59.94 3.34 -17.98
N ALA A 19 -59.54 2.22 -18.57
CA ALA A 19 -58.70 1.24 -17.87
C ALA A 19 -57.27 1.78 -17.85
N TRP A 20 -56.78 2.17 -16.64
CA TRP A 20 -55.37 2.49 -16.39
C TRP A 20 -54.61 1.16 -16.35
N ILE A 21 -53.80 0.88 -17.38
CA ILE A 21 -52.80 -0.19 -17.35
C ILE A 21 -51.65 0.32 -16.47
N VAL A 22 -51.62 -0.08 -15.20
CA VAL A 22 -50.45 0.11 -14.34
C VAL A 22 -49.41 -0.93 -14.80
N THR A 23 -48.48 -0.51 -15.63
CA THR A 23 -47.25 -1.29 -15.88
C THR A 23 -46.44 -1.28 -14.58
N ALA A 24 -46.49 -2.36 -13.81
CA ALA A 24 -45.55 -2.59 -12.73
C ALA A 24 -44.17 -2.71 -13.37
N ALA A 25 -43.33 -1.65 -13.18
CA ALA A 25 -41.93 -1.75 -13.44
C ALA A 25 -41.36 -2.80 -12.46
N THR A 26 -40.94 -3.95 -12.99
CA THR A 26 -40.11 -4.88 -12.23
C THR A 26 -38.88 -4.11 -11.76
N PRO A 27 -38.56 -4.10 -10.44
CA PRO A 27 -37.31 -3.51 -9.99
C PRO A 27 -36.18 -4.21 -10.76
N ALA A 28 -35.35 -3.44 -11.43
CA ALA A 28 -34.09 -3.96 -11.98
C ALA A 28 -33.39 -4.66 -10.80
N CYS A 29 -33.07 -5.93 -11.00
CA CYS A 29 -32.20 -6.66 -10.08
C CYS A 29 -30.93 -5.83 -9.97
N ALA A 30 -30.73 -5.17 -8.83
CA ALA A 30 -29.46 -4.56 -8.53
C ALA A 30 -28.41 -5.66 -8.72
N ALA A 31 -27.39 -5.39 -9.54
CA ALA A 31 -26.26 -6.29 -9.65
C ALA A 31 -25.83 -6.57 -8.20
N GLN A 32 -25.88 -7.83 -7.78
CA GLN A 32 -25.35 -8.22 -6.50
C GLN A 32 -23.86 -7.84 -6.57
N ASP A 33 -23.46 -6.94 -5.69
CA ASP A 33 -22.05 -6.65 -5.48
C ASP A 33 -21.35 -8.00 -5.26
N ALA A 34 -20.17 -8.18 -5.88
CA ALA A 34 -19.37 -9.38 -5.67
C ALA A 34 -19.23 -9.60 -4.15
N PRO A 35 -19.34 -10.85 -3.67
CA PRO A 35 -19.28 -11.11 -2.25
C PRO A 35 -17.92 -10.61 -1.73
N ALA A 36 -17.94 -9.84 -0.64
CA ALA A 36 -16.73 -9.40 0.02
C ALA A 36 -15.82 -10.59 0.32
N VAL A 37 -14.52 -10.45 0.06
CA VAL A 37 -13.52 -11.49 0.34
C VAL A 37 -13.59 -11.85 1.83
N ARG A 38 -13.50 -13.13 2.14
CA ARG A 38 -13.53 -13.64 3.52
C ARG A 38 -12.11 -13.98 3.97
N PHE A 39 -11.80 -13.59 5.20
CA PHE A 39 -10.50 -13.86 5.79
C PHE A 39 -10.62 -14.68 7.08
N VAL A 40 -9.71 -15.62 7.28
CA VAL A 40 -9.47 -16.29 8.56
C VAL A 40 -8.24 -15.66 9.21
N LYS A 41 -8.36 -15.28 10.46
CA LYS A 41 -7.32 -14.58 11.20
C LYS A 41 -6.42 -15.55 11.97
N HIS A 42 -5.10 -15.49 11.71
CA HIS A 42 -4.07 -16.22 12.40
C HIS A 42 -3.10 -15.27 13.10
N ARG A 43 -2.95 -15.38 14.40
CA ARG A 43 -1.95 -14.60 15.13
C ARG A 43 -0.64 -15.41 15.20
N LEU A 44 0.40 -14.93 14.52
CA LEU A 44 1.70 -15.59 14.47
C LEU A 44 2.58 -15.18 15.65
N GLY A 45 2.42 -13.97 16.17
CA GLY A 45 3.22 -13.43 17.24
C GLY A 45 2.57 -12.29 18.02
N SER A 46 3.34 -11.68 18.92
CA SER A 46 2.91 -10.56 19.74
C SER A 46 3.98 -9.47 19.89
N PHE A 47 5.04 -9.53 19.08
CA PHE A 47 6.10 -8.54 19.13
C PHE A 47 5.61 -7.20 18.55
N ARG A 48 6.03 -6.08 19.17
CA ARG A 48 5.53 -4.74 18.82
C ARG A 48 6.40 -4.06 17.76
N SER A 49 6.56 -4.71 16.60
CA SER A 49 7.27 -4.17 15.44
C SER A 49 6.32 -3.44 14.50
N GLU A 50 6.79 -2.38 13.85
CA GLU A 50 6.01 -1.63 12.86
C GLU A 50 6.28 -2.09 11.43
N THR A 51 7.23 -3.00 11.20
CA THR A 51 7.59 -3.46 9.86
C THR A 51 7.78 -4.96 9.82
N LEU A 52 7.50 -5.54 8.66
CA LEU A 52 7.67 -6.97 8.38
C LEU A 52 8.17 -7.20 6.95
N CYS A 53 8.67 -8.39 6.69
CA CYS A 53 8.93 -8.90 5.35
C CYS A 53 8.71 -10.40 5.28
N LEU A 54 8.62 -10.92 4.04
CA LEU A 54 8.36 -12.32 3.74
C LEU A 54 9.41 -12.84 2.78
N ALA A 55 9.98 -13.99 3.07
CA ALA A 55 10.84 -14.74 2.18
C ALA A 55 11.03 -16.18 2.69
N ASP A 56 11.54 -17.05 1.86
CA ASP A 56 12.02 -18.38 2.28
C ASP A 56 13.43 -18.22 2.87
N PHE A 57 13.51 -17.88 4.17
CA PHE A 57 14.79 -17.63 4.85
C PHE A 57 15.55 -18.92 5.21
N ASN A 58 14.87 -20.06 5.28
CA ASN A 58 15.46 -21.33 5.67
C ASN A 58 15.74 -22.28 4.48
N GLY A 59 15.23 -21.97 3.29
CA GLY A 59 15.42 -22.76 2.07
C GLY A 59 14.48 -23.96 1.95
N ASP A 60 13.32 -23.96 2.64
CA ASP A 60 12.35 -25.05 2.59
C ASP A 60 11.22 -24.85 1.57
N ARG A 61 11.25 -23.73 0.81
CA ARG A 61 10.31 -23.31 -0.23
C ARG A 61 8.96 -22.84 0.30
N ARG A 62 8.89 -22.46 1.56
CA ARG A 62 7.75 -21.78 2.15
C ARG A 62 8.14 -20.37 2.54
N LEU A 63 7.18 -19.47 2.48
CA LEU A 63 7.42 -18.11 2.95
C LEU A 63 7.40 -18.09 4.47
N ASP A 64 8.46 -17.56 5.05
CA ASP A 64 8.56 -17.22 6.46
C ASP A 64 8.21 -15.75 6.68
N VAL A 65 7.82 -15.37 7.89
CA VAL A 65 7.51 -14.01 8.27
C VAL A 65 8.58 -13.45 9.19
N LEU A 66 9.28 -12.40 8.79
CA LEU A 66 10.19 -11.67 9.67
C LEU A 66 9.52 -10.38 10.13
N ALA A 67 9.37 -10.17 11.44
CA ALA A 67 8.82 -8.96 12.03
C ALA A 67 9.67 -8.54 13.24
N GLY A 68 10.24 -7.35 13.15
CA GLY A 68 11.12 -6.82 14.19
C GLY A 68 12.32 -7.71 14.46
N ALA A 69 12.44 -8.21 15.68
CA ALA A 69 13.55 -9.05 16.14
C ALA A 69 13.38 -10.54 15.79
N TYR A 70 12.21 -10.96 15.29
CA TYR A 70 11.85 -12.37 15.19
C TYR A 70 11.50 -12.78 13.78
N LEU A 71 12.00 -13.97 13.43
CA LEU A 71 11.62 -14.74 12.26
C LEU A 71 10.65 -15.84 12.70
N TYR A 72 9.49 -15.91 12.07
CA TYR A 72 8.45 -16.91 12.28
C TYR A 72 8.50 -17.91 11.14
N LEU A 73 8.96 -19.12 11.42
CA LEU A 73 9.19 -20.16 10.40
C LEU A 73 7.91 -20.94 10.09
N ALA A 74 7.55 -20.99 8.81
CA ALA A 74 6.45 -21.82 8.34
C ALA A 74 6.79 -23.33 8.49
N PRO A 75 5.78 -24.22 8.66
CA PRO A 75 4.35 -23.93 8.83
C PRO A 75 3.96 -23.75 10.31
N ASP A 76 4.90 -23.97 11.22
CA ASP A 76 4.64 -24.00 12.67
C ASP A 76 4.65 -22.60 13.30
N TRP A 77 5.15 -21.61 12.59
CA TRP A 77 5.29 -20.20 12.99
C TRP A 77 6.06 -20.02 14.30
N LYS A 78 7.01 -20.92 14.58
CA LYS A 78 7.86 -20.82 15.77
C LYS A 78 8.78 -19.61 15.66
N PRO A 79 8.76 -18.69 16.64
CA PRO A 79 9.64 -17.53 16.61
C PRO A 79 11.10 -17.92 16.86
N VAL A 80 11.98 -17.43 15.99
CA VAL A 80 13.43 -17.48 16.15
C VAL A 80 13.93 -16.05 16.25
N ARG A 81 14.61 -15.69 17.33
CA ARG A 81 15.23 -14.38 17.42
C ARG A 81 16.42 -14.32 16.48
N VAL A 82 16.44 -13.31 15.58
CA VAL A 82 17.50 -13.16 14.58
C VAL A 82 18.34 -11.90 14.78
N ARG A 83 17.88 -10.95 15.60
CA ARG A 83 18.63 -9.71 15.89
C ARG A 83 18.17 -9.04 17.18
N ALA A 84 19.01 -8.14 17.71
CA ALA A 84 18.61 -7.16 18.71
C ALA A 84 18.13 -5.88 18.02
N LEU A 85 17.17 -5.19 18.64
CA LEU A 85 16.69 -3.87 18.20
C LEU A 85 17.04 -2.83 19.23
N ALA A 86 17.50 -1.67 18.77
CA ALA A 86 17.68 -0.48 19.63
C ALA A 86 16.32 0.15 19.92
N GLY A 87 16.16 0.69 21.14
CA GLY A 87 14.91 1.31 21.58
C GLY A 87 13.98 0.35 22.31
N SER A 88 12.76 0.78 22.52
CA SER A 88 11.72 -0.03 23.19
C SER A 88 10.32 0.50 22.88
N VAL A 89 9.33 -0.38 22.95
CA VAL A 89 7.91 -0.06 22.89
C VAL A 89 7.26 -0.64 24.15
N ASP A 90 6.54 0.19 24.91
CA ASP A 90 5.85 -0.22 26.14
C ASP A 90 4.52 -0.96 25.84
N ASP A 91 3.85 -1.41 26.90
CA ASP A 91 2.58 -2.14 26.78
C ASP A 91 1.43 -1.30 26.21
N GLN A 92 1.55 0.03 26.24
CA GLN A 92 0.60 0.95 25.65
C GLN A 92 0.93 1.32 24.20
N GLY A 93 2.04 0.78 23.65
CA GLY A 93 2.50 1.07 22.29
C GLY A 93 3.33 2.35 22.17
N LYS A 94 3.73 2.97 23.30
CA LYS A 94 4.61 4.14 23.29
C LYS A 94 6.06 3.75 23.15
N GLY A 95 6.84 4.63 22.55
CA GLY A 95 8.24 4.38 22.22
C GLY A 95 8.40 3.87 20.79
N TYR A 96 9.64 3.53 20.45
CA TYR A 96 10.00 3.02 19.13
C TYR A 96 11.17 2.04 19.25
N TYR A 97 11.12 1.00 18.45
CA TYR A 97 12.34 0.34 18.00
C TYR A 97 12.90 1.10 16.80
N ASP A 98 14.21 1.12 16.63
CA ASP A 98 14.87 1.65 15.42
C ASP A 98 14.80 0.60 14.30
N ASP A 99 13.57 0.38 13.80
CA ASP A 99 13.18 -0.66 12.86
C ASP A 99 12.03 -0.16 12.00
N PHE A 100 12.36 0.50 10.88
CA PHE A 100 11.41 1.20 10.03
C PHE A 100 11.27 0.58 8.64
N ALA A 101 12.14 -0.35 8.27
CA ALA A 101 11.98 -1.20 7.09
C ALA A 101 12.64 -2.56 7.33
N ASN A 102 12.02 -3.59 6.78
CA ASN A 102 12.57 -4.94 6.65
C ASN A 102 12.36 -5.39 5.21
N ARG A 103 13.45 -5.68 4.46
CA ARG A 103 13.37 -6.14 3.07
C ARG A 103 14.31 -7.29 2.85
N PRO A 104 13.84 -8.41 2.22
CA PRO A 104 14.67 -9.58 1.97
C PRO A 104 15.44 -9.42 0.66
N LEU A 105 16.74 -9.62 0.68
CA LEU A 105 17.60 -9.63 -0.52
C LEU A 105 18.78 -10.58 -0.29
N ASP A 106 19.14 -11.40 -1.28
CA ASP A 106 20.35 -12.22 -1.25
C ASP A 106 21.56 -11.37 -1.66
N VAL A 107 22.13 -10.65 -0.68
CA VAL A 107 23.21 -9.68 -0.94
C VAL A 107 24.53 -10.37 -1.21
N ASP A 108 24.88 -11.43 -0.47
CA ASP A 108 26.16 -12.13 -0.64
C ASP A 108 26.14 -13.20 -1.73
N GLY A 109 24.97 -13.54 -2.27
CA GLY A 109 24.81 -14.48 -3.37
C GLY A 109 24.89 -15.94 -2.93
N ASP A 110 24.59 -16.24 -1.66
CA ASP A 110 24.61 -17.62 -1.14
C ASP A 110 23.31 -18.39 -1.39
N GLY A 111 22.33 -17.74 -2.03
CA GLY A 111 21.03 -18.31 -2.38
C GLY A 111 19.99 -18.21 -1.25
N LYS A 112 20.28 -17.51 -0.17
CA LYS A 112 19.35 -17.26 0.94
C LYS A 112 19.09 -15.78 1.08
N PRO A 113 17.84 -15.38 1.28
CA PRO A 113 17.55 -13.97 1.56
C PRO A 113 18.24 -13.52 2.86
N ASP A 114 18.99 -12.44 2.75
CA ASP A 114 19.50 -11.64 3.85
C ASP A 114 18.44 -10.60 4.26
N LEU A 115 18.75 -9.73 5.23
CA LEU A 115 17.83 -8.71 5.71
C LEU A 115 18.43 -7.33 5.51
N ILE A 116 17.72 -6.50 4.74
CA ILE A 116 17.96 -5.06 4.68
C ILE A 116 17.02 -4.37 5.67
N THR A 117 17.56 -3.44 6.46
CA THR A 117 16.78 -2.66 7.42
C THR A 117 17.09 -1.19 7.29
N CYS A 118 16.10 -0.35 7.62
CA CYS A 118 16.28 1.08 7.71
C CYS A 118 15.92 1.56 9.12
N GLY A 119 16.61 2.61 9.59
CA GLY A 119 16.41 3.18 10.90
C GLY A 119 16.26 4.71 10.86
N TRP A 120 15.25 5.21 11.58
CA TRP A 120 15.06 6.64 11.77
C TRP A 120 16.11 7.24 12.70
N PHE A 121 16.36 6.56 13.84
CA PHE A 121 17.24 7.07 14.89
C PHE A 121 18.72 6.81 14.59
N SER A 122 19.04 5.65 14.03
CA SER A 122 20.40 5.34 13.55
C SER A 122 20.77 6.10 12.27
N LYS A 123 19.77 6.63 11.55
CA LYS A 123 19.96 7.33 10.27
C LYS A 123 20.70 6.49 9.25
N SER A 124 20.34 5.21 9.14
CA SER A 124 21.09 4.27 8.33
C SER A 124 20.23 3.23 7.62
N VAL A 125 20.75 2.79 6.47
CA VAL A 125 20.38 1.54 5.81
C VAL A 125 21.42 0.49 6.21
N LYS A 126 20.99 -0.69 6.61
CA LYS A 126 21.86 -1.78 7.10
C LYS A 126 21.57 -3.06 6.35
N TRP A 127 22.62 -3.84 6.13
CA TRP A 127 22.53 -5.22 5.67
C TRP A 127 22.95 -6.16 6.79
N HIS A 128 22.06 -7.11 7.12
CA HIS A 128 22.29 -8.19 8.05
C HIS A 128 22.32 -9.52 7.30
N ARG A 129 23.43 -10.26 7.41
CA ARG A 129 23.60 -11.54 6.74
C ARG A 129 22.77 -12.63 7.41
N ASN A 130 22.02 -13.38 6.62
CA ASN A 130 21.29 -14.55 7.11
C ASN A 130 22.24 -15.67 7.53
N THR A 131 22.34 -15.92 8.83
CA THR A 131 23.13 -17.00 9.42
C THR A 131 22.24 -17.99 10.17
N LEU A 132 21.01 -18.18 9.74
CA LEU A 132 20.03 -19.03 10.40
C LEU A 132 20.61 -20.42 10.70
N GLY A 133 20.52 -20.83 12.00
CA GLY A 133 21.07 -22.08 12.51
C GLY A 133 22.59 -22.09 12.75
N ARG A 134 23.31 -20.97 12.47
CA ARG A 134 24.76 -20.87 12.69
C ARG A 134 25.17 -19.88 13.78
N ALA A 135 24.36 -18.84 14.00
CA ALA A 135 24.57 -17.84 15.03
C ALA A 135 23.23 -17.45 15.66
N GLU A 136 23.26 -16.98 16.92
CA GLU A 136 22.05 -16.52 17.62
C GLU A 136 21.47 -15.24 17.00
N GLU A 137 22.34 -14.36 16.48
CA GLU A 137 21.93 -13.13 15.81
C GLU A 137 22.62 -12.99 14.45
N TRP A 138 21.90 -12.45 13.47
CA TRP A 138 22.43 -12.18 12.14
C TRP A 138 23.40 -11.00 12.20
N PRO A 139 24.66 -11.19 11.78
CA PRO A 139 25.66 -10.14 11.85
C PRO A 139 25.32 -9.00 10.87
N MET A 140 25.49 -7.76 11.33
CA MET A 140 25.45 -6.59 10.47
C MET A 140 26.75 -6.55 9.65
N MET A 141 26.63 -6.58 8.35
CA MET A 141 27.76 -6.63 7.39
C MET A 141 28.08 -5.25 6.81
N GLN A 142 27.08 -4.38 6.67
CA GLN A 142 27.22 -3.04 6.12
C GLN A 142 26.24 -2.08 6.78
N GLU A 143 26.66 -0.84 6.99
CA GLU A 143 25.81 0.26 7.45
C GLU A 143 26.15 1.52 6.66
N GLU A 144 25.15 2.05 5.92
CA GLU A 144 25.23 3.30 5.18
C GLU A 144 24.46 4.38 5.93
N LYS A 145 25.14 5.47 6.33
CA LYS A 145 24.57 6.55 7.15
C LYS A 145 24.46 7.84 6.35
N ASP A 146 23.25 8.33 6.15
CA ASP A 146 23.05 9.66 5.55
C ASP A 146 21.70 10.34 5.86
N GLY A 147 20.70 9.66 6.41
CA GLY A 147 19.41 10.28 6.62
C GLY A 147 18.50 9.53 7.56
N ASN A 148 17.47 10.21 8.03
CA ASN A 148 16.36 9.55 8.70
C ASN A 148 15.55 8.78 7.66
N TYR A 149 15.33 7.49 7.89
CA TYR A 149 14.58 6.62 6.99
C TYR A 149 13.32 6.13 7.71
N GLU A 150 12.15 6.50 7.20
CA GLU A 150 10.87 6.09 7.80
C GLU A 150 10.33 4.79 7.21
N SER A 151 10.69 4.46 5.99
CA SER A 151 10.38 3.23 5.30
C SER A 151 11.40 2.98 4.19
N ALA A 152 11.30 1.86 3.53
CA ALA A 152 11.98 1.56 2.28
C ALA A 152 11.23 0.46 1.54
N ASP A 153 11.28 0.46 0.21
CA ASP A 153 10.70 -0.58 -0.61
C ASP A 153 11.69 -1.11 -1.64
N LEU A 154 11.40 -2.30 -2.15
CA LEU A 154 12.12 -2.90 -3.27
C LEU A 154 11.40 -2.56 -4.56
N HIS A 155 12.16 -2.14 -5.56
CA HIS A 155 11.66 -1.78 -6.88
C HIS A 155 12.61 -2.30 -7.97
N ASP A 156 12.13 -2.31 -9.19
CA ASP A 156 12.95 -2.43 -10.41
C ASP A 156 13.29 -1.01 -10.88
N ILE A 157 14.42 -0.46 -10.39
CA ILE A 157 14.84 0.91 -10.73
C ILE A 157 15.73 0.92 -11.97
N ASP A 158 16.45 -0.17 -12.22
CA ASP A 158 17.35 -0.25 -13.36
C ASP A 158 16.71 -0.82 -14.63
N GLY A 159 15.44 -1.28 -14.53
CA GLY A 159 14.64 -1.75 -15.65
C GLY A 159 15.06 -3.15 -16.15
N ASP A 160 15.72 -3.96 -15.31
CA ASP A 160 16.16 -5.32 -15.66
C ASP A 160 15.07 -6.39 -15.47
N GLY A 161 13.90 -5.99 -14.94
CA GLY A 161 12.75 -6.85 -14.68
C GLY A 161 12.80 -7.53 -13.32
N LYS A 162 13.72 -7.17 -12.44
CA LYS A 162 13.81 -7.69 -11.07
C LYS A 162 13.56 -6.59 -10.05
N THR A 163 12.80 -6.91 -9.03
CA THR A 163 12.50 -6.01 -7.90
C THR A 163 13.57 -6.22 -6.82
N ASN A 164 14.76 -5.63 -7.01
CA ASN A 164 15.92 -5.85 -6.15
C ASN A 164 16.73 -4.59 -5.82
N GLU A 165 16.30 -3.41 -6.27
CA GLU A 165 16.83 -2.14 -5.82
C GLU A 165 16.02 -1.61 -4.64
N ILE A 166 16.73 -1.02 -3.67
CA ILE A 166 16.14 -0.47 -2.46
C ILE A 166 15.92 1.03 -2.68
N LEU A 167 14.67 1.49 -2.54
CA LEU A 167 14.32 2.91 -2.46
C LEU A 167 13.97 3.25 -1.01
N PRO A 168 14.88 3.85 -0.22
CA PRO A 168 14.53 4.31 1.11
C PRO A 168 13.72 5.60 1.05
N HIS A 169 12.75 5.73 1.93
CA HIS A 169 11.96 6.94 2.08
C HIS A 169 12.63 7.88 3.08
N ALA A 170 13.48 8.74 2.56
CA ALA A 170 14.32 9.67 3.32
C ALA A 170 14.09 11.12 2.89
N THR A 171 14.78 12.04 3.53
CA THR A 171 14.74 13.47 3.16
C THR A 171 15.39 13.75 1.81
N GLY A 172 16.45 13.01 1.44
CA GLY A 172 17.02 13.01 0.09
C GLY A 172 16.33 11.96 -0.81
N THR A 173 16.68 11.94 -2.08
CA THR A 173 16.29 10.88 -3.01
C THR A 173 17.53 10.10 -3.42
N GLU A 174 17.56 8.84 -3.05
CA GLU A 174 18.65 7.91 -3.28
C GLU A 174 18.09 6.49 -3.40
N TRP A 175 18.88 5.61 -4.00
CA TRP A 175 18.55 4.20 -4.09
C TRP A 175 19.81 3.35 -3.96
N PHE A 176 19.64 2.07 -3.68
CA PHE A 176 20.75 1.14 -3.50
C PHE A 176 20.56 -0.08 -4.39
N GLU A 177 21.66 -0.56 -4.96
CA GLU A 177 21.71 -1.85 -5.64
C GLU A 177 22.70 -2.79 -4.97
N ILE A 178 22.59 -4.09 -5.25
CA ILE A 178 23.57 -5.08 -4.86
C ILE A 178 24.71 -5.07 -5.89
N GLY A 179 25.94 -4.88 -5.43
CA GLY A 179 27.10 -4.86 -6.30
C GLY A 179 28.41 -5.25 -5.63
N THR A 180 29.50 -5.07 -6.34
CA THR A 180 30.85 -5.31 -5.81
C THR A 180 31.44 -4.00 -5.29
N LEU A 181 31.70 -3.96 -4.00
CA LEU A 181 32.34 -2.82 -3.34
C LEU A 181 33.80 -2.68 -3.74
N PRO A 182 34.45 -1.51 -3.51
CA PRO A 182 35.88 -1.32 -3.75
C PRO A 182 36.78 -2.32 -2.98
N SER A 183 36.29 -2.90 -1.90
CA SER A 183 36.95 -3.98 -1.15
C SER A 183 36.99 -5.32 -1.89
N GLY A 184 36.24 -5.47 -2.99
CA GLY A 184 36.04 -6.74 -3.71
C GLY A 184 34.93 -7.61 -3.11
N GLN A 185 34.30 -7.19 -2.02
CA GLN A 185 33.16 -7.90 -1.41
C GLN A 185 31.85 -7.47 -2.05
N ARG A 186 30.83 -8.32 -2.01
CA ARG A 186 29.46 -7.93 -2.34
C ARG A 186 28.87 -7.06 -1.23
N GLY A 187 28.01 -6.16 -1.60
CA GLY A 187 27.34 -5.24 -0.69
C GLY A 187 26.40 -4.29 -1.41
N LEU A 188 25.92 -3.31 -0.69
CA LEU A 188 25.01 -2.28 -1.18
C LEU A 188 25.82 -1.11 -1.77
N ILE A 189 25.54 -0.74 -3.00
CA ILE A 189 26.07 0.43 -3.68
C ILE A 189 25.00 1.51 -3.69
N ARG A 190 25.33 2.67 -3.13
CA ARG A 190 24.45 3.83 -3.03
C ARG A 190 24.51 4.69 -4.29
N HIS A 191 23.35 5.12 -4.80
CA HIS A 191 23.19 6.06 -5.88
C HIS A 191 22.36 7.27 -5.41
N VAL A 192 22.92 8.46 -5.51
CA VAL A 192 22.25 9.70 -5.14
C VAL A 192 21.58 10.29 -6.36
N VAL A 193 20.26 10.47 -6.29
CA VAL A 193 19.46 11.12 -7.35
C VAL A 193 19.38 12.61 -7.06
N SER A 194 19.05 13.00 -5.80
CA SER A 194 18.97 14.39 -5.40
C SER A 194 19.19 14.54 -3.90
N ALA A 195 20.02 15.51 -3.52
CA ALA A 195 20.21 15.90 -2.12
C ALA A 195 19.11 16.87 -1.61
N ARG A 196 18.16 17.24 -2.48
CA ARG A 196 17.06 18.11 -2.07
C ARG A 196 16.17 17.41 -1.05
N ALA A 197 15.88 18.13 0.05
CA ALA A 197 14.99 17.61 1.08
C ALA A 197 13.54 17.58 0.58
N PHE A 198 12.89 16.46 0.78
CA PHE A 198 11.46 16.24 0.54
C PHE A 198 10.79 15.71 1.79
N ASP A 199 9.46 15.70 1.80
CA ASP A 199 8.70 14.91 2.78
C ASP A 199 8.90 13.41 2.50
N TYR A 200 8.67 12.58 3.52
CA TYR A 200 8.85 11.13 3.43
C TYR A 200 7.78 10.50 2.53
N GLY A 201 8.14 9.40 1.94
CA GLY A 201 7.35 8.64 0.99
C GLY A 201 8.09 8.43 -0.32
N GLY A 202 7.78 7.35 -1.00
CA GLY A 202 8.42 7.02 -2.27
C GLY A 202 7.67 5.96 -3.06
N GLY A 203 8.01 5.87 -4.34
CA GLY A 203 7.50 4.87 -5.26
C GLY A 203 8.27 4.90 -6.57
N VAL A 204 7.99 3.93 -7.43
CA VAL A 204 8.61 3.81 -8.77
C VAL A 204 7.54 3.47 -9.79
N GLY A 205 7.63 4.07 -10.98
CA GLY A 205 6.74 3.79 -12.11
C GLY A 205 7.09 4.60 -13.33
N ASP A 206 6.68 4.16 -14.50
CA ASP A 206 6.86 4.90 -15.76
C ASP A 206 5.73 5.90 -15.96
N LEU A 207 5.89 7.13 -15.42
CA LEU A 207 4.86 8.16 -15.47
C LEU A 207 4.76 8.87 -16.82
N ASN A 208 5.85 8.92 -17.56
CA ASN A 208 5.88 9.62 -18.85
C ASN A 208 5.56 8.71 -20.05
N GLY A 209 5.57 7.39 -19.86
CA GLY A 209 5.29 6.37 -20.88
C GLY A 209 6.48 6.13 -21.82
N ASP A 210 7.71 6.36 -21.35
CA ASP A 210 8.92 6.19 -22.16
C ASP A 210 9.59 4.81 -22.00
N GLY A 211 9.02 3.96 -21.14
CA GLY A 211 9.48 2.59 -20.88
C GLY A 211 10.59 2.51 -19.84
N ARG A 212 10.91 3.59 -19.13
CA ARG A 212 11.89 3.60 -18.05
C ARG A 212 11.25 3.90 -16.71
N PRO A 213 11.75 3.30 -15.61
CA PRO A 213 11.28 3.62 -14.29
C PRO A 213 11.62 5.06 -13.87
N ASP A 214 10.61 5.77 -13.35
CA ASP A 214 10.76 7.08 -12.71
C ASP A 214 10.66 6.90 -11.19
N ILE A 215 11.37 7.74 -10.41
CA ILE A 215 11.29 7.74 -8.95
C ILE A 215 10.31 8.82 -8.50
N LEU A 216 9.31 8.42 -7.71
CA LEU A 216 8.25 9.28 -7.22
C LEU A 216 8.53 9.71 -5.77
N ARG A 217 8.33 11.01 -5.49
CA ARG A 217 8.44 11.62 -4.17
C ARG A 217 7.22 12.52 -3.91
N PRO A 218 6.87 12.85 -2.66
CA PRO A 218 5.66 13.64 -2.38
C PRO A 218 5.61 15.00 -3.09
N ASN A 219 6.75 15.66 -3.27
CA ASN A 219 6.83 17.01 -3.85
C ASN A 219 7.31 17.06 -5.31
N ALA A 220 7.83 15.96 -5.83
CA ALA A 220 8.35 15.87 -7.19
C ALA A 220 8.44 14.42 -7.64
N TRP A 221 8.72 14.19 -8.90
CA TRP A 221 9.17 12.90 -9.40
C TRP A 221 10.41 13.11 -10.27
N TYR A 222 11.21 12.08 -10.43
CA TYR A 222 12.45 12.12 -11.17
C TYR A 222 12.33 11.21 -12.37
N GLU A 223 12.37 11.80 -13.57
CA GLU A 223 12.37 11.07 -14.84
C GLU A 223 13.66 10.25 -14.96
N GLY A 224 13.52 8.95 -15.19
CA GLY A 224 14.62 8.00 -15.23
C GLY A 224 15.48 8.14 -16.48
N PRO A 225 16.83 8.22 -16.36
CA PRO A 225 17.72 8.20 -17.51
C PRO A 225 17.87 6.79 -18.10
N ALA A 226 18.46 6.68 -19.28
CA ALA A 226 18.72 5.39 -19.93
C ALA A 226 19.69 4.47 -19.15
N ASP A 227 20.58 5.04 -18.34
CA ASP A 227 21.42 4.33 -17.36
C ASP A 227 21.23 5.00 -16.00
N PRO A 228 20.44 4.42 -15.10
CA PRO A 228 20.11 5.04 -13.81
C PRO A 228 21.30 5.20 -12.86
N ARG A 229 22.41 4.48 -13.13
CA ARG A 229 23.65 4.54 -12.34
C ARG A 229 24.54 5.75 -12.69
N LYS A 230 24.38 6.31 -13.90
CA LYS A 230 25.30 7.34 -14.44
C LYS A 230 24.58 8.51 -15.09
N GLY A 231 23.32 8.31 -15.48
CA GLY A 231 22.53 9.33 -16.16
C GLY A 231 22.07 10.44 -15.21
N GLU A 232 21.68 11.55 -15.80
CA GLU A 232 21.05 12.65 -15.07
C GLU A 232 19.57 12.36 -14.88
N TRP A 233 19.10 12.31 -13.64
CA TRP A 233 17.68 12.25 -13.28
C TRP A 233 17.07 13.63 -13.41
N ILE A 234 15.97 13.77 -14.15
CA ILE A 234 15.36 15.06 -14.41
C ILE A 234 14.18 15.28 -13.44
N GLU A 235 14.33 16.26 -12.55
CA GLU A 235 13.24 16.61 -11.62
C GLU A 235 12.03 17.19 -12.35
N ARG A 236 10.85 16.65 -12.05
CA ARG A 236 9.53 17.09 -12.52
C ARG A 236 8.66 17.40 -11.32
N THR A 237 7.78 18.37 -11.46
CA THR A 237 6.82 18.74 -10.40
C THR A 237 5.45 18.14 -10.66
N TRP A 238 4.68 17.99 -9.59
CA TRP A 238 3.25 17.61 -9.68
C TRP A 238 2.33 18.76 -10.14
N GLY A 239 2.89 19.88 -10.63
CA GLY A 239 2.12 21.08 -10.98
C GLY A 239 1.64 21.82 -9.74
N ASP A 240 0.33 22.12 -9.68
CA ASP A 240 -0.28 22.87 -8.58
C ASP A 240 -0.80 21.96 -7.44
N ILE A 241 -0.49 20.66 -7.47
CA ILE A 241 -0.88 19.71 -6.42
C ILE A 241 0.31 19.28 -5.59
N ALA A 242 0.02 18.73 -4.39
CA ALA A 242 0.96 18.06 -3.52
C ALA A 242 0.37 16.73 -3.06
N LEU A 243 1.20 15.68 -3.06
CA LEU A 243 0.72 14.36 -2.68
C LEU A 243 0.47 14.27 -1.17
N GLY A 244 -0.45 13.41 -0.76
CA GLY A 244 -0.75 13.10 0.64
C GLY A 244 -1.56 14.15 1.39
N ALA A 245 -1.88 15.31 0.77
CA ALA A 245 -2.52 16.40 1.47
C ALA A 245 -3.90 16.78 0.91
N LYS A 246 -4.83 17.05 1.81
CA LYS A 246 -6.17 17.55 1.48
C LYS A 246 -6.20 19.05 1.20
N ASP A 247 -5.24 19.79 1.73
CA ASP A 247 -5.19 21.26 1.72
C ASP A 247 -4.19 21.83 0.71
N GLY A 248 -3.66 21.00 -0.20
CA GLY A 248 -2.71 21.39 -1.23
C GLY A 248 -1.28 21.60 -0.75
N LYS A 249 -0.96 21.27 0.52
CA LYS A 249 0.41 21.23 1.02
C LYS A 249 0.87 19.78 1.07
N ALA A 250 2.08 19.52 0.59
CA ALA A 250 2.66 18.18 0.72
C ALA A 250 2.65 17.71 2.17
N ASP A 251 2.32 16.45 2.37
CA ASP A 251 2.38 15.79 3.67
C ASP A 251 3.25 14.53 3.55
N HIS A 252 3.67 13.98 4.68
CA HIS A 252 4.29 12.67 4.69
C HIS A 252 3.34 11.65 4.08
N THR A 253 3.81 10.97 3.05
CA THR A 253 3.10 9.85 2.43
C THR A 253 3.78 8.55 2.83
N PRO A 254 3.09 7.42 2.82
CA PRO A 254 3.74 6.11 2.84
C PRO A 254 4.27 5.77 1.45
N GLU A 255 4.03 4.54 0.98
CA GLU A 255 4.27 4.14 -0.40
C GLU A 255 3.47 5.03 -1.37
N ILE A 256 4.08 5.34 -2.51
CA ILE A 256 3.41 6.00 -3.63
C ILE A 256 3.22 4.94 -4.72
N LEU A 257 2.00 4.45 -4.81
CA LEU A 257 1.63 3.38 -5.73
C LEU A 257 1.23 3.93 -7.10
N VAL A 258 1.43 3.12 -8.14
CA VAL A 258 1.07 3.45 -9.52
C VAL A 258 0.06 2.43 -10.07
N LEU A 259 -0.99 2.93 -10.72
CA LEU A 259 -2.03 2.13 -11.35
C LEU A 259 -2.77 2.99 -12.39
N ASP A 260 -3.12 2.43 -13.54
CA ASP A 260 -4.12 3.04 -14.42
C ASP A 260 -5.52 2.81 -13.80
N VAL A 261 -5.97 3.77 -12.99
CA VAL A 261 -7.22 3.66 -12.21
C VAL A 261 -8.44 3.79 -13.09
N ASN A 262 -8.42 4.71 -14.07
CA ASN A 262 -9.57 5.02 -14.90
C ASN A 262 -9.62 4.20 -16.20
N GLY A 263 -8.55 3.47 -16.55
CA GLY A 263 -8.45 2.65 -17.75
C GLY A 263 -8.20 3.46 -19.03
N ASP A 264 -7.58 4.65 -18.91
CA ASP A 264 -7.30 5.52 -20.05
C ASP A 264 -5.93 5.29 -20.72
N GLY A 265 -5.13 4.38 -20.13
CA GLY A 265 -3.80 4.00 -20.60
C GLY A 265 -2.67 4.86 -20.05
N TRP A 266 -2.95 5.84 -19.20
CA TRP A 266 -1.94 6.61 -18.46
C TRP A 266 -1.85 6.14 -17.01
N ILE A 267 -0.64 6.13 -16.50
CA ILE A 267 -0.41 5.72 -15.12
C ILE A 267 -0.81 6.85 -14.17
N ASP A 268 -1.71 6.52 -13.26
CA ASP A 268 -2.13 7.36 -12.14
C ASP A 268 -1.32 7.05 -10.88
N VAL A 269 -1.50 7.88 -9.85
CA VAL A 269 -0.80 7.74 -8.58
C VAL A 269 -1.81 7.56 -7.44
N ILE A 270 -1.54 6.63 -6.52
CA ILE A 270 -2.32 6.42 -5.32
C ILE A 270 -1.40 6.57 -4.12
N THR A 271 -1.80 7.38 -3.14
CA THR A 271 -1.11 7.47 -1.85
C THR A 271 -2.06 8.02 -0.78
N SER A 272 -1.57 8.15 0.44
CA SER A 272 -2.35 8.65 1.58
C SER A 272 -1.59 9.71 2.36
N SER A 273 -2.26 10.37 3.29
CA SER A 273 -1.61 11.10 4.37
C SER A 273 -1.21 10.10 5.47
N ALA A 274 0.09 9.91 5.65
CA ALA A 274 0.61 8.89 6.57
C ALA A 274 0.19 9.12 8.03
N HIS A 275 0.01 10.39 8.44
CA HIS A 275 -0.23 10.79 9.83
C HIS A 275 -1.56 11.54 10.05
N LYS A 276 -2.34 11.76 8.98
CA LYS A 276 -3.61 12.48 9.05
C LYS A 276 -4.72 11.69 8.36
N HIS A 277 -5.81 12.36 8.03
CA HIS A 277 -6.93 11.79 7.27
C HIS A 277 -6.70 11.98 5.78
N GLY A 278 -6.97 10.94 5.00
CA GLY A 278 -7.05 10.98 3.55
C GLY A 278 -6.25 9.90 2.86
N ILE A 279 -6.95 9.19 1.99
CA ILE A 279 -6.41 8.31 0.96
C ILE A 279 -6.84 8.91 -0.36
N PHE A 280 -5.91 9.07 -1.29
CA PHE A 280 -6.12 9.84 -2.52
C PHE A 280 -5.67 9.06 -3.75
N TRP A 281 -6.36 9.31 -4.84
CA TRP A 281 -5.96 8.99 -6.19
C TRP A 281 -5.70 10.29 -6.95
N TYR A 282 -4.60 10.34 -7.68
CA TYR A 282 -4.18 11.46 -8.50
C TYR A 282 -4.22 11.02 -9.97
N GLU A 283 -5.30 11.42 -10.65
CA GLU A 283 -5.53 11.18 -12.07
C GLU A 283 -4.51 11.92 -12.91
N GLN A 284 -3.75 11.20 -13.73
CA GLN A 284 -2.90 11.84 -14.72
C GLN A 284 -3.76 12.35 -15.88
N THR A 285 -3.63 13.62 -16.22
CA THR A 285 -4.37 14.24 -17.31
C THR A 285 -3.44 14.72 -18.42
N ARG A 286 -3.85 14.58 -19.66
CA ARG A 286 -3.09 15.03 -20.81
C ARG A 286 -3.89 16.08 -21.59
N ALA A 287 -3.41 17.33 -21.59
CA ALA A 287 -4.03 18.41 -22.32
C ALA A 287 -2.98 19.21 -23.11
N ALA A 288 -3.20 19.39 -24.42
CA ALA A 288 -2.29 20.13 -25.31
C ALA A 288 -0.81 19.70 -25.20
N GLY A 289 -0.57 18.39 -25.02
CA GLY A 289 0.78 17.82 -24.89
C GLY A 289 1.45 18.05 -23.53
N LYS A 290 0.70 18.54 -22.54
CA LYS A 290 1.19 18.72 -21.17
C LYS A 290 0.54 17.72 -20.24
N THR A 291 1.35 17.16 -19.35
CA THR A 291 0.88 16.35 -18.22
C THR A 291 0.36 17.27 -17.12
N GLY A 292 -0.79 16.95 -16.59
CA GLY A 292 -1.39 17.57 -15.40
C GLY A 292 -1.87 16.49 -14.45
N TRP A 293 -2.29 16.89 -13.25
CA TRP A 293 -2.75 15.98 -12.22
C TRP A 293 -4.03 16.50 -11.60
N LYS A 294 -4.93 15.61 -11.27
CA LYS A 294 -6.19 15.94 -10.60
C LYS A 294 -6.38 15.02 -9.39
N GLN A 295 -6.50 15.63 -8.23
CA GLN A 295 -6.70 14.88 -6.98
C GLN A 295 -8.14 14.42 -6.83
N HIS A 296 -8.33 13.15 -6.47
CA HIS A 296 -9.58 12.54 -6.07
C HIS A 296 -9.44 11.96 -4.67
N LEU A 297 -10.45 12.16 -3.83
CA LEU A 297 -10.53 11.55 -2.51
C LEU A 297 -11.07 10.13 -2.64
N ILE A 298 -10.37 9.15 -2.05
CA ILE A 298 -10.86 7.78 -1.91
C ILE A 298 -11.58 7.63 -0.57
N ASP A 299 -10.91 7.97 0.54
CA ASP A 299 -11.49 7.91 1.90
C ASP A 299 -10.79 8.91 2.84
N ASP A 300 -11.53 9.60 3.70
CA ASP A 300 -11.02 10.45 4.78
C ASP A 300 -11.74 10.22 6.10
N THR A 301 -12.43 9.08 6.24
CA THR A 301 -13.23 8.75 7.43
C THR A 301 -12.40 8.26 8.61
N TRP A 302 -11.11 8.00 8.41
CA TRP A 302 -10.15 7.54 9.43
C TRP A 302 -8.76 8.07 9.08
N SER A 303 -7.81 7.98 10.03
CA SER A 303 -6.48 8.57 9.93
C SER A 303 -5.37 7.52 9.93
N GLN A 304 -4.17 7.97 9.56
CA GLN A 304 -2.93 7.21 9.68
C GLN A 304 -2.91 5.93 8.81
N ALA A 305 -3.38 6.05 7.56
CA ALA A 305 -3.20 5.03 6.53
C ALA A 305 -1.72 5.00 6.10
N HIS A 306 -0.84 4.41 6.95
CA HIS A 306 0.62 4.51 6.78
C HIS A 306 1.22 3.35 5.98
N SER A 307 0.45 2.39 5.55
CA SER A 307 0.89 1.28 4.70
C SER A 307 -0.09 1.08 3.57
N LEU A 308 0.40 0.96 2.36
CA LEU A 308 -0.41 0.75 1.16
C LEU A 308 0.15 -0.40 0.34
N ALA A 309 -0.73 -1.22 -0.23
CA ALA A 309 -0.37 -2.22 -1.23
C ALA A 309 -1.49 -2.36 -2.27
N LEU A 310 -1.13 -2.84 -3.45
CA LEU A 310 -2.06 -3.23 -4.50
C LEU A 310 -1.95 -4.74 -4.70
N ALA A 311 -3.05 -5.46 -4.61
CA ALA A 311 -3.10 -6.88 -4.92
C ALA A 311 -4.53 -7.31 -5.30
N ASP A 312 -4.63 -8.28 -6.19
CA ASP A 312 -5.90 -8.89 -6.60
C ASP A 312 -6.35 -9.90 -5.51
N LEU A 313 -7.25 -9.46 -4.64
CA LEU A 313 -7.77 -10.27 -3.53
C LEU A 313 -8.96 -11.14 -3.92
N ASP A 314 -9.78 -10.66 -4.86
CA ASP A 314 -11.00 -11.37 -5.27
C ASP A 314 -10.83 -12.16 -6.58
N GLY A 315 -9.69 -12.04 -7.26
CA GLY A 315 -9.31 -12.76 -8.45
C GLY A 315 -10.01 -12.30 -9.73
N ASP A 316 -10.47 -11.06 -9.74
CA ASP A 316 -11.13 -10.47 -10.91
C ASP A 316 -10.13 -9.85 -11.92
N GLY A 317 -8.85 -9.80 -11.57
CA GLY A 317 -7.76 -9.24 -12.35
C GLY A 317 -7.59 -7.73 -12.15
N THR A 318 -8.36 -7.10 -11.26
CA THR A 318 -8.23 -5.70 -10.88
C THR A 318 -7.68 -5.63 -9.45
N PRO A 319 -6.53 -5.01 -9.20
CA PRO A 319 -6.00 -5.00 -7.85
C PRO A 319 -6.84 -4.11 -6.93
N GLU A 320 -7.07 -4.60 -5.71
CA GLU A 320 -7.59 -3.82 -4.60
C GLU A 320 -6.47 -2.99 -3.95
N LEU A 321 -6.83 -1.82 -3.44
CA LEU A 321 -5.97 -1.04 -2.55
C LEU A 321 -6.13 -1.55 -1.12
N ILE A 322 -5.06 -2.07 -0.53
CA ILE A 322 -5.03 -2.64 0.82
C ILE A 322 -4.29 -1.67 1.74
N THR A 323 -4.81 -1.44 2.95
CA THR A 323 -4.22 -0.53 3.92
C THR A 323 -4.67 -0.83 5.35
N GLY A 324 -4.04 -0.20 6.32
CA GLY A 324 -4.43 -0.32 7.73
C GLY A 324 -4.04 0.90 8.56
N LYS A 325 -4.76 1.08 9.68
CA LYS A 325 -4.48 2.18 10.60
C LYS A 325 -3.22 1.89 11.41
N ARG A 326 -2.23 2.80 11.33
CA ARG A 326 -1.04 2.77 12.20
C ARG A 326 -1.44 3.10 13.64
N PHE A 327 -0.84 2.43 14.61
CA PHE A 327 -1.11 2.57 16.03
C PHE A 327 0.04 3.29 16.75
N MET A 328 -0.29 4.31 17.54
CA MET A 328 0.65 5.06 18.38
C MET A 328 1.83 5.67 17.60
N ALA A 329 1.59 6.08 16.36
CA ALA A 329 2.49 6.97 15.66
C ALA A 329 2.67 8.26 16.47
N HIS A 330 3.87 8.83 16.46
CA HIS A 330 4.22 10.00 17.29
C HIS A 330 3.77 9.89 18.76
N ASN A 331 3.73 8.64 19.30
CA ASN A 331 3.34 8.35 20.69
C ASN A 331 1.94 8.85 21.08
N GLY A 332 1.00 8.84 20.14
CA GLY A 332 -0.38 9.21 20.37
C GLY A 332 -0.69 10.69 20.17
N SER A 333 0.13 11.40 19.37
CA SER A 333 -0.07 12.82 19.09
C SER A 333 -0.81 13.08 17.78
N ASP A 334 -1.01 12.06 16.94
CA ASP A 334 -1.65 12.21 15.65
C ASP A 334 -3.18 12.30 15.75
N PRO A 335 -3.85 12.91 14.78
CA PRO A 335 -5.31 12.98 14.76
C PRO A 335 -5.95 11.60 14.83
N ASP A 336 -7.03 11.46 15.59
CA ASP A 336 -7.80 10.22 15.75
C ASP A 336 -6.97 9.01 16.20
N GLU A 337 -5.87 9.23 16.91
CA GLU A 337 -4.93 8.19 17.36
C GLU A 337 -5.61 7.06 18.11
N PHE A 338 -6.56 7.41 19.00
CA PHE A 338 -7.29 6.46 19.84
C PHE A 338 -8.60 5.96 19.21
N GLY A 339 -8.83 6.28 17.93
CA GLY A 339 -9.93 5.72 17.18
C GLY A 339 -9.74 4.22 16.92
N PRO A 340 -10.80 3.52 16.47
CA PRO A 340 -10.76 2.09 16.20
C PRO A 340 -9.65 1.72 15.23
N LEU A 341 -8.85 0.70 15.56
CA LEU A 341 -7.91 0.11 14.63
C LEU A 341 -8.65 -0.70 13.57
N GLY A 342 -8.08 -0.74 12.37
CA GLY A 342 -8.63 -1.52 11.26
C GLY A 342 -7.61 -1.83 10.19
N VAL A 343 -7.88 -2.89 9.47
CA VAL A 343 -7.24 -3.28 8.22
C VAL A 343 -8.33 -3.34 7.17
N TYR A 344 -8.13 -2.71 6.04
CA TYR A 344 -9.15 -2.52 5.02
C TYR A 344 -8.61 -2.83 3.63
N TYR A 345 -9.51 -3.17 2.72
CA TYR A 345 -9.25 -3.09 1.29
C TYR A 345 -10.34 -2.26 0.60
N TYR A 346 -9.97 -1.65 -0.52
CA TYR A 346 -10.87 -0.86 -1.36
C TYR A 346 -10.92 -1.49 -2.73
N GLN A 347 -12.12 -1.97 -3.10
CA GLN A 347 -12.40 -2.55 -4.40
C GLN A 347 -12.63 -1.44 -5.41
N LEU A 348 -11.89 -1.48 -6.53
CA LEU A 348 -11.99 -0.52 -7.62
C LEU A 348 -13.04 -0.98 -8.64
N LYS A 349 -13.99 -0.12 -8.93
CA LYS A 349 -14.91 -0.27 -10.06
C LYS A 349 -14.70 0.88 -11.05
N ARG A 350 -14.21 0.59 -12.25
CA ARG A 350 -13.83 1.60 -13.25
C ARG A 350 -15.00 2.25 -14.00
N SER A 351 -16.11 1.55 -14.23
CA SER A 351 -17.20 2.01 -15.10
C SER A 351 -18.49 2.28 -14.30
N PRO A 352 -19.26 3.33 -14.59
CA PRO A 352 -19.05 4.36 -15.65
C PRO A 352 -17.98 5.41 -15.32
N ALA A 353 -17.54 5.48 -14.07
CA ALA A 353 -16.43 6.30 -13.57
C ALA A 353 -15.78 5.55 -12.40
N PRO A 354 -14.49 5.77 -12.12
CA PRO A 354 -13.82 5.10 -11.01
C PRO A 354 -14.50 5.38 -9.67
N THR A 355 -14.80 4.31 -8.95
CA THR A 355 -15.34 4.34 -7.58
C THR A 355 -14.64 3.29 -6.75
N TRP A 356 -14.50 3.59 -5.45
CA TRP A 356 -13.85 2.70 -4.50
C TRP A 356 -14.86 2.29 -3.42
N THR A 357 -14.98 0.97 -3.20
CA THR A 357 -15.83 0.41 -2.15
C THR A 357 -14.96 -0.12 -1.03
N LYS A 358 -15.12 0.46 0.18
CA LYS A 358 -14.37 0.06 1.38
C LYS A 358 -14.91 -1.22 1.97
N HIS A 359 -14.03 -2.16 2.26
CA HIS A 359 -14.31 -3.39 2.99
C HIS A 359 -13.36 -3.52 4.18
N ALA A 360 -13.86 -4.03 5.31
CA ALA A 360 -13.03 -4.30 6.48
C ALA A 360 -12.54 -5.75 6.46
N ILE A 361 -11.23 -5.95 6.52
CA ILE A 361 -10.59 -7.23 6.83
C ILE A 361 -10.66 -7.45 8.35
N SER A 362 -10.33 -6.40 9.12
CA SER A 362 -10.47 -6.35 10.59
C SER A 362 -10.91 -4.95 11.00
N PHE A 363 -11.82 -4.86 11.98
CA PHE A 363 -12.25 -3.56 12.50
C PHE A 363 -12.52 -3.65 14.01
N ASN A 364 -11.91 -2.74 14.77
CA ASN A 364 -12.06 -2.59 16.22
C ASN A 364 -11.71 -3.85 17.02
N GLU A 365 -10.77 -4.67 16.49
CA GLU A 365 -10.27 -5.89 17.14
C GLU A 365 -8.87 -5.70 17.75
N GLY A 366 -8.41 -4.44 17.87
CA GLY A 366 -7.07 -4.10 18.34
C GLY A 366 -5.97 -4.46 17.33
N ILE A 367 -6.30 -4.60 16.06
CA ILE A 367 -5.38 -4.91 14.96
C ILE A 367 -5.48 -3.81 13.91
N GLY A 368 -4.35 -3.27 13.56
CA GLY A 368 -4.15 -2.29 12.49
C GLY A 368 -2.95 -2.68 11.65
N SER A 369 -2.21 -1.69 11.19
CA SER A 369 -0.98 -1.86 10.44
C SER A 369 0.18 -1.13 11.14
N GLY A 370 1.38 -1.31 10.64
CA GLY A 370 2.56 -0.53 10.97
C GLY A 370 2.93 0.40 9.83
N VAL A 371 4.23 0.51 9.55
CA VAL A 371 4.74 1.31 8.43
C VAL A 371 4.67 0.56 7.10
N ASN A 372 4.48 -0.75 7.11
CA ASN A 372 4.18 -1.54 5.92
C ASN A 372 3.25 -2.72 6.24
N LEU A 373 2.71 -3.31 5.19
CA LEU A 373 1.99 -4.58 5.17
C LEU A 373 2.47 -5.41 3.97
N CYS A 374 2.15 -6.70 3.96
CA CYS A 374 2.40 -7.57 2.81
C CYS A 374 1.09 -8.19 2.31
N ALA A 375 0.97 -8.29 0.97
CA ALA A 375 -0.10 -9.01 0.30
C ALA A 375 0.53 -10.06 -0.62
N VAL A 376 0.34 -11.35 -0.30
CA VAL A 376 0.99 -12.47 -0.98
C VAL A 376 0.25 -13.76 -0.64
N ASP A 377 0.32 -14.75 -1.51
CA ASP A 377 -0.11 -16.13 -1.22
C ASP A 377 0.89 -16.76 -0.24
N LEU A 378 0.57 -16.75 1.07
CA LEU A 378 1.49 -17.15 2.14
C LEU A 378 1.56 -18.67 2.32
N ASP A 379 0.46 -19.37 2.09
CA ASP A 379 0.35 -20.82 2.29
C ASP A 379 0.35 -21.64 0.99
N ALA A 380 0.47 -20.96 -0.15
CA ALA A 380 0.53 -21.53 -1.49
C ALA A 380 -0.77 -22.25 -1.91
N ASP A 381 -1.91 -21.69 -1.53
CA ASP A 381 -3.23 -22.21 -1.91
C ASP A 381 -3.81 -21.54 -3.19
N GLY A 382 -3.16 -20.49 -3.67
CA GLY A 382 -3.43 -19.80 -4.93
C GLY A 382 -4.26 -18.53 -4.80
N ASP A 383 -4.50 -18.05 -3.58
CA ASP A 383 -5.12 -16.74 -3.36
C ASP A 383 -4.20 -15.79 -2.56
N THR A 384 -4.49 -14.51 -2.59
CA THR A 384 -3.64 -13.49 -1.97
C THR A 384 -4.08 -13.21 -0.54
N ASP A 385 -3.18 -13.42 0.41
CA ASP A 385 -3.36 -13.13 1.83
C ASP A 385 -2.88 -11.74 2.21
N VAL A 386 -3.24 -11.30 3.42
CA VAL A 386 -2.78 -10.02 3.98
C VAL A 386 -2.09 -10.26 5.32
N ILE A 387 -0.84 -9.80 5.42
CA ILE A 387 -0.04 -9.92 6.63
C ILE A 387 0.29 -8.52 7.17
N VAL A 388 -0.01 -8.29 8.45
CA VAL A 388 0.21 -7.01 9.13
C VAL A 388 0.95 -7.18 10.44
N THR A 389 1.66 -6.13 10.85
CA THR A 389 2.26 -5.99 12.17
C THR A 389 2.10 -4.56 12.67
N GLY A 390 2.43 -4.28 13.92
CA GLY A 390 2.34 -2.92 14.47
C GLY A 390 2.66 -2.87 15.96
N LYS A 391 2.73 -1.68 16.54
CA LYS A 391 2.95 -1.48 17.97
C LYS A 391 1.83 -2.06 18.85
N TRP A 392 0.69 -2.42 18.28
CA TRP A 392 -0.36 -3.18 18.97
C TRP A 392 0.03 -4.64 19.25
N GLY A 393 1.09 -5.16 18.62
CA GLY A 393 1.62 -6.51 18.78
C GLY A 393 1.18 -7.46 17.66
N GLY A 394 2.13 -7.92 16.85
CA GLY A 394 1.93 -8.81 15.71
C GLY A 394 3.10 -9.79 15.54
N PRO A 395 3.25 -10.42 14.38
CA PRO A 395 2.42 -10.29 13.20
C PRO A 395 1.09 -11.07 13.26
N VAL A 396 0.16 -10.65 12.41
CA VAL A 396 -1.12 -11.33 12.14
C VAL A 396 -1.22 -11.57 10.64
N TRP A 397 -1.63 -12.77 10.28
CA TRP A 397 -1.95 -13.20 8.94
C TRP A 397 -3.47 -13.33 8.80
N PHE A 398 -4.01 -12.68 7.80
CA PHE A 398 -5.38 -12.83 7.34
C PHE A 398 -5.36 -13.69 6.10
N GLU A 399 -5.63 -14.99 6.29
CA GLU A 399 -5.74 -16.00 5.25
C GLU A 399 -7.00 -15.73 4.42
N ASN A 400 -6.85 -15.50 3.15
CA ASN A 400 -7.94 -15.35 2.20
C ASN A 400 -8.65 -16.71 2.02
N GLN A 401 -9.95 -16.71 1.96
CA GLN A 401 -10.77 -17.93 1.80
C GLN A 401 -11.51 -17.92 0.46
N ARG A 402 -10.89 -17.37 -0.57
CA ARG A 402 -11.42 -17.41 -1.92
C ARG A 402 -11.34 -18.86 -2.42
N LYS A 403 -12.43 -19.38 -2.96
CA LYS A 403 -12.52 -20.71 -3.55
C LYS A 403 -12.82 -20.63 -5.02
#